data_25293ac2a034cb13affda32c991425b4
#
_entry.id   25293ac2a034cb13affda32c991425b4
#
_cell.length_a   1.000
_cell.length_b   1.000
_cell.length_c   1.000
_cell.angle_alpha   90.00
_cell.angle_beta   90.00
_cell.angle_gamma   90.00
#
_symmetry.space_group_name_H-M   'P 1'
#
loop_
_entity.id
_entity.type
_entity.pdbx_description
1 polymer ?
#
loop_
_entity_poly.entity_id
_entity_poly.type
_entity_poly.pdbx_seq_one_letter_code
_entity_poly.pdbx_strand_id
1 'polypeptide(L)'
;MGIIRVCTSLIRSLWTLLNIACGLCTLLAGYGGYINPDKFALAQLANMTFPGWIVLTLILLAVNLFIRKKLAWLSVAVLVACIGPILTISPLNFTSRSLSPDDESRTFTLLTYNVYNFRDNQGVNPEWGNRTLSYILSTDADIVCLQESSNLNGVGKKAQRDSINSRYPYRLYSNRSGEVLLSKYHATEVDTPHPDWGSGSFCAYDVEVEGHEVTVVNCHLQSIGLTDDDKELYRELTDKELRNPSRSELSKVKNGIVTKLLAAFRIRAQQARYIKEFLATRKGNVILVGDFNDVPGSYAYRTIKSDGLKDAYSECAFGPTVTYNDNRFYFRIDQMLYRGDLEAVRIKRGDLRSSDHYPLFATLLWDTAAADTIKR
;
A
#
# COMPACT_ATOMS: atom_id res chain seq x y z
N MET A 1 -38.67 8.89 41.95
CA MET A 1 -37.65 7.81 41.90
C MET A 1 -37.77 6.89 40.68
N GLY A 2 -38.94 6.58 40.13
CA GLY A 2 -39.11 5.70 38.96
C GLY A 2 -38.49 6.20 37.67
N ILE A 3 -38.73 7.47 37.30
CA ILE A 3 -38.23 8.07 36.03
C ILE A 3 -36.69 8.06 35.92
N ILE A 4 -35.99 8.43 36.99
CA ILE A 4 -34.49 8.45 37.02
C ILE A 4 -33.95 7.04 36.82
N ARG A 5 -34.53 6.00 37.43
CA ARG A 5 -34.11 4.60 37.23
C ARG A 5 -34.37 4.12 35.81
N VAL A 6 -35.47 4.51 35.18
CA VAL A 6 -35.76 4.19 33.79
C VAL A 6 -34.76 4.87 32.84
N CYS A 7 -34.53 6.16 33.03
CA CYS A 7 -33.54 6.90 32.24
C CYS A 7 -32.15 6.32 32.37
N THR A 8 -31.67 5.99 33.58
CA THR A 8 -30.36 5.39 33.78
C THR A 8 -30.24 3.99 33.18
N SER A 9 -31.33 3.19 33.23
CA SER A 9 -31.36 1.88 32.58
C SER A 9 -31.30 2.00 31.06
N LEU A 10 -32.03 2.93 30.47
CA LEU A 10 -32.04 3.19 29.04
C LEU A 10 -30.66 3.64 28.54
N ILE A 11 -30.03 4.60 29.23
CA ILE A 11 -28.68 5.07 28.92
C ILE A 11 -27.67 3.91 28.95
N ARG A 12 -27.75 3.05 29.97
CA ARG A 12 -26.88 1.87 30.10
C ARG A 12 -27.07 0.88 28.95
N SER A 13 -28.30 0.67 28.52
CA SER A 13 -28.59 -0.22 27.37
C SER A 13 -28.08 0.35 26.06
N LEU A 14 -28.34 1.63 25.81
CA LEU A 14 -27.83 2.32 24.61
C LEU A 14 -26.29 2.31 24.57
N TRP A 15 -25.60 2.55 25.69
CA TRP A 15 -24.17 2.46 25.80
C TRP A 15 -23.64 1.05 25.48
N THR A 16 -24.33 0.01 25.95
CA THR A 16 -23.98 -1.38 25.66
C THR A 16 -24.15 -1.69 24.18
N LEU A 17 -25.27 -1.28 23.58
CA LEU A 17 -25.52 -1.45 22.14
C LEU A 17 -24.49 -0.73 21.29
N LEU A 18 -24.08 0.49 21.65
CA LEU A 18 -23.02 1.23 20.97
C LEU A 18 -21.69 0.45 20.99
N ASN A 19 -21.31 -0.11 22.13
CA ASN A 19 -20.08 -0.89 22.24
C ASN A 19 -20.12 -2.16 21.40
N ILE A 20 -21.25 -2.86 21.39
CA ILE A 20 -21.44 -4.07 20.56
C ILE A 20 -21.38 -3.69 19.09
N ALA A 21 -22.09 -2.65 18.67
CA ALA A 21 -22.10 -2.19 17.29
C ALA A 21 -20.69 -1.77 16.82
N CYS A 22 -19.95 -1.02 17.64
CA CYS A 22 -18.58 -0.65 17.37
C CYS A 22 -17.69 -1.89 17.23
N GLY A 23 -17.79 -2.87 18.14
CA GLY A 23 -17.03 -4.11 18.06
C GLY A 23 -17.33 -4.91 16.77
N LEU A 24 -18.59 -5.02 16.39
CA LEU A 24 -18.97 -5.68 15.13
C LEU A 24 -18.45 -4.94 13.90
N CYS A 25 -18.52 -3.62 13.89
CA CYS A 25 -17.96 -2.80 12.80
C CYS A 25 -16.44 -2.95 12.72
N THR A 26 -15.74 -2.99 13.87
CA THR A 26 -14.28 -3.21 13.92
C THR A 26 -13.92 -4.57 13.35
N LEU A 27 -14.64 -5.64 13.72
CA LEU A 27 -14.44 -6.97 13.17
C LEU A 27 -14.71 -7.01 11.65
N LEU A 28 -15.84 -6.45 11.21
CA LEU A 28 -16.19 -6.39 9.80
C LEU A 28 -15.13 -5.61 9.00
N ALA A 29 -14.66 -4.49 9.53
CA ALA A 29 -13.62 -3.69 8.91
C ALA A 29 -12.28 -4.44 8.86
N GLY A 30 -11.85 -5.11 9.93
CA GLY A 30 -10.60 -5.88 9.99
C GLY A 30 -10.59 -7.08 9.04
N TYR A 31 -11.74 -7.71 8.86
CA TYR A 31 -11.88 -8.92 8.04
C TYR A 31 -12.59 -8.72 6.70
N GLY A 32 -13.01 -7.49 6.39
CA GLY A 32 -13.69 -7.15 5.14
C GLY A 32 -12.91 -7.53 3.88
N GLY A 33 -11.58 -7.48 3.95
CA GLY A 33 -10.70 -7.88 2.86
C GLY A 33 -10.72 -9.38 2.49
N TYR A 34 -11.32 -10.24 3.30
CA TYR A 34 -11.54 -11.65 2.91
C TYR A 34 -12.77 -11.84 2.04
N ILE A 35 -13.63 -10.83 1.96
CA ILE A 35 -14.89 -10.91 1.21
C ILE A 35 -14.65 -10.48 -0.23
N ASN A 36 -14.95 -11.35 -1.19
CA ASN A 36 -14.80 -11.05 -2.60
C ASN A 36 -15.71 -9.86 -2.99
N PRO A 37 -15.15 -8.75 -3.52
CA PRO A 37 -15.92 -7.55 -3.89
C PRO A 37 -16.89 -7.78 -5.05
N ASP A 38 -16.71 -8.81 -5.88
CA ASP A 38 -17.71 -9.21 -6.87
C ASP A 38 -19.02 -9.60 -6.22
N LYS A 39 -18.96 -10.19 -5.00
CA LYS A 39 -20.13 -10.58 -4.22
C LYS A 39 -20.64 -9.44 -3.32
N PHE A 40 -19.72 -8.75 -2.62
CA PHE A 40 -20.08 -7.71 -1.65
C PHE A 40 -18.97 -6.65 -1.52
N ALA A 41 -18.96 -5.69 -2.44
CA ALA A 41 -17.92 -4.67 -2.52
C ALA A 41 -17.89 -3.70 -1.32
N LEU A 42 -19.03 -3.50 -0.62
CA LEU A 42 -19.07 -2.66 0.58
C LEU A 42 -18.17 -3.15 1.71
N ALA A 43 -17.81 -4.44 1.75
CA ALA A 43 -16.87 -4.97 2.72
C ALA A 43 -15.46 -4.36 2.53
N GLN A 44 -15.05 -4.04 1.30
CA GLN A 44 -13.78 -3.36 1.02
C GLN A 44 -13.81 -1.91 1.52
N LEU A 45 -14.96 -1.23 1.37
CA LEU A 45 -15.13 0.11 1.93
C LEU A 45 -15.04 0.08 3.47
N ALA A 46 -15.64 -0.92 4.12
CA ALA A 46 -15.46 -1.13 5.56
C ALA A 46 -13.98 -1.36 5.91
N ASN A 47 -13.26 -2.20 5.16
CA ASN A 47 -11.84 -2.48 5.38
C ASN A 47 -10.97 -1.22 5.26
N MET A 48 -11.24 -0.34 4.32
CA MET A 48 -10.57 0.96 4.20
C MET A 48 -10.69 1.82 5.47
N THR A 49 -11.80 1.72 6.19
CA THR A 49 -12.05 2.50 7.41
C THR A 49 -11.51 1.84 8.69
N PHE A 50 -10.87 0.68 8.58
CA PHE A 50 -10.43 -0.13 9.73
C PHE A 50 -9.55 0.64 10.74
N PRO A 51 -8.58 1.51 10.33
CA PRO A 51 -7.81 2.30 11.29
C PRO A 51 -8.67 3.19 12.19
N GLY A 52 -9.72 3.79 11.64
CA GLY A 52 -10.67 4.60 12.41
C GLY A 52 -11.46 3.78 13.45
N TRP A 53 -11.86 2.56 13.08
CA TRP A 53 -12.54 1.64 14.00
C TRP A 53 -11.64 1.16 15.14
N ILE A 54 -10.33 0.95 14.87
CA ILE A 54 -9.35 0.65 15.93
C ILE A 54 -9.29 1.79 16.93
N VAL A 55 -9.13 3.03 16.45
CA VAL A 55 -9.05 4.23 17.31
C VAL A 55 -10.32 4.36 18.16
N LEU A 56 -11.50 4.20 17.54
CA LEU A 56 -12.76 4.27 18.26
C LEU A 56 -12.88 3.16 19.32
N THR A 57 -12.46 1.93 18.99
CA THR A 57 -12.46 0.81 19.96
C THR A 57 -11.50 1.07 21.13
N LEU A 58 -10.34 1.67 20.88
CA LEU A 58 -9.39 2.08 21.94
C LEU A 58 -9.97 3.19 22.84
N ILE A 59 -10.67 4.17 22.25
CA ILE A 59 -11.37 5.21 23.03
C ILE A 59 -12.43 4.57 23.91
N LEU A 60 -13.28 3.68 23.33
CA LEU A 60 -14.30 2.98 24.11
C LEU A 60 -13.68 2.10 25.22
N LEU A 61 -12.56 1.44 24.94
CA LEU A 61 -11.81 0.70 25.95
C LEU A 61 -11.40 1.62 27.11
N ALA A 62 -10.76 2.75 26.83
CA ALA A 62 -10.31 3.71 27.82
C ALA A 62 -11.49 4.23 28.68
N VAL A 63 -12.61 4.62 28.04
CA VAL A 63 -13.80 5.10 28.72
C VAL A 63 -14.42 3.99 29.60
N ASN A 64 -14.50 2.76 29.10
CA ASN A 64 -15.11 1.64 29.82
C ASN A 64 -14.28 1.18 31.04
N LEU A 65 -12.97 1.38 31.06
CA LEU A 65 -12.16 1.11 32.25
C LEU A 65 -12.63 1.90 33.48
N PHE A 66 -13.17 3.12 33.27
CA PHE A 66 -13.69 3.96 34.35
C PHE A 66 -15.19 3.77 34.58
N ILE A 67 -15.99 3.60 33.53
CA ILE A 67 -17.47 3.61 33.63
C ILE A 67 -18.05 2.19 33.77
N ARG A 68 -17.57 1.23 32.97
CA ARG A 68 -18.15 -0.12 32.86
C ARG A 68 -17.09 -1.19 32.53
N LYS A 69 -16.32 -1.60 33.53
CA LYS A 69 -15.22 -2.57 33.37
C LYS A 69 -15.57 -3.85 32.61
N LYS A 70 -16.83 -4.33 32.70
CA LYS A 70 -17.27 -5.51 31.91
C LYS A 70 -17.28 -5.24 30.40
N LEU A 71 -17.58 -4.01 29.95
CA LEU A 71 -17.52 -3.66 28.53
C LEU A 71 -16.10 -3.40 28.05
N ALA A 72 -15.18 -3.05 28.93
CA ALA A 72 -13.75 -2.98 28.58
C ALA A 72 -13.23 -4.32 28.05
N TRP A 73 -13.64 -5.44 28.63
CA TRP A 73 -13.28 -6.77 28.15
C TRP A 73 -13.80 -7.08 26.74
N LEU A 74 -14.98 -6.53 26.37
CA LEU A 74 -15.47 -6.64 24.98
C LEU A 74 -14.50 -5.94 24.01
N SER A 75 -14.07 -4.71 24.33
CA SER A 75 -13.09 -3.99 23.50
C SER A 75 -11.77 -4.73 23.41
N VAL A 76 -11.27 -5.27 24.51
CA VAL A 76 -10.04 -6.10 24.53
C VAL A 76 -10.21 -7.33 23.64
N ALA A 77 -11.31 -8.06 23.76
CA ALA A 77 -11.57 -9.25 22.95
C ALA A 77 -11.62 -8.92 21.44
N VAL A 78 -12.23 -7.81 21.06
CA VAL A 78 -12.29 -7.33 19.67
C VAL A 78 -10.88 -6.99 19.15
N LEU A 79 -10.08 -6.26 19.93
CA LEU A 79 -8.71 -5.91 19.55
C LEU A 79 -7.81 -7.14 19.42
N VAL A 80 -7.93 -8.10 20.34
CA VAL A 80 -7.21 -9.39 20.28
C VAL A 80 -7.65 -10.19 19.04
N ALA A 81 -8.95 -10.26 18.77
CA ALA A 81 -9.46 -10.90 17.56
C ALA A 81 -8.95 -10.24 16.27
N CYS A 82 -8.69 -8.93 16.28
CA CYS A 82 -8.18 -8.17 15.15
C CYS A 82 -6.64 -8.05 15.12
N ILE A 83 -5.90 -8.78 15.97
CA ILE A 83 -4.44 -8.58 16.07
C ILE A 83 -3.72 -8.77 14.73
N GLY A 84 -4.08 -9.78 13.94
CA GLY A 84 -3.49 -10.00 12.62
C GLY A 84 -3.73 -8.85 11.64
N PRO A 85 -5.00 -8.42 11.42
CA PRO A 85 -5.29 -7.20 10.66
C PRO A 85 -4.58 -5.94 11.20
N ILE A 86 -4.50 -5.76 12.53
CA ILE A 86 -3.80 -4.62 13.14
C ILE A 86 -2.31 -4.65 12.77
N LEU A 87 -1.63 -5.78 12.96
CA LEU A 87 -0.20 -5.91 12.64
C LEU A 87 0.08 -5.78 11.13
N THR A 88 -0.89 -6.07 10.27
CA THR A 88 -0.75 -5.84 8.82
C THR A 88 -0.66 -4.35 8.47
N ILE A 89 -1.42 -3.49 9.15
CA ILE A 89 -1.43 -2.03 8.88
C ILE A 89 -0.45 -1.25 9.77
N SER A 90 -0.17 -1.78 10.96
CA SER A 90 0.67 -1.15 11.99
C SER A 90 1.54 -2.23 12.66
N PRO A 91 2.62 -2.66 12.00
CA PRO A 91 3.53 -3.66 12.55
C PRO A 91 4.27 -3.12 13.77
N LEU A 92 4.73 -4.01 14.63
CA LEU A 92 5.39 -3.70 15.90
C LEU A 92 6.80 -4.28 15.95
N ASN A 93 7.63 -4.02 14.95
CA ASN A 93 9.02 -4.45 14.95
C ASN A 93 9.87 -3.39 15.65
N PHE A 94 10.14 -3.62 16.95
CA PHE A 94 10.86 -2.67 17.83
C PHE A 94 12.36 -2.62 17.58
N THR A 95 12.92 -3.66 16.97
CA THR A 95 14.36 -3.78 16.71
C THR A 95 14.62 -3.91 15.23
N SER A 96 15.47 -3.04 14.69
CA SER A 96 16.06 -3.27 13.36
C SER A 96 17.13 -4.38 13.50
N ARG A 97 17.11 -5.32 12.56
CA ARG A 97 18.17 -6.33 12.46
C ARG A 97 19.51 -5.63 12.22
N SER A 98 20.50 -5.90 13.05
CA SER A 98 21.89 -5.56 12.78
C SER A 98 22.43 -6.59 11.80
N LEU A 99 22.97 -6.14 10.68
CA LEU A 99 23.61 -7.00 9.70
C LEU A 99 25.08 -7.20 10.12
N SER A 100 25.57 -8.42 9.97
CA SER A 100 27.01 -8.69 10.00
C SER A 100 27.66 -8.18 8.71
N PRO A 101 28.99 -7.98 8.67
CA PRO A 101 29.68 -7.63 7.42
C PRO A 101 29.45 -8.65 6.29
N ASP A 102 29.31 -9.93 6.65
CA ASP A 102 28.99 -11.00 5.71
C ASP A 102 27.54 -10.89 5.19
N ASP A 103 26.58 -10.56 6.05
CA ASP A 103 25.20 -10.27 5.63
C ASP A 103 25.17 -9.04 4.72
N GLU A 104 25.88 -7.97 5.05
CA GLU A 104 25.91 -6.75 4.23
C GLU A 104 26.40 -7.01 2.80
N SER A 105 27.37 -7.92 2.62
CA SER A 105 27.88 -8.29 1.31
C SER A 105 26.87 -9.06 0.44
N ARG A 106 25.78 -9.57 1.04
CA ARG A 106 24.72 -10.33 0.38
C ARG A 106 23.40 -9.54 0.29
N THR A 107 23.47 -8.23 0.46
CA THR A 107 22.27 -7.39 0.37
C THR A 107 22.22 -6.64 -0.97
N PHE A 108 21.01 -6.42 -1.43
CA PHE A 108 20.71 -5.49 -2.51
C PHE A 108 19.52 -4.61 -2.16
N THR A 109 19.37 -3.51 -2.87
CA THR A 109 18.40 -2.48 -2.55
C THR A 109 17.38 -2.30 -3.67
N LEU A 110 16.14 -2.05 -3.29
CA LEU A 110 15.05 -1.81 -4.22
C LEU A 110 14.25 -0.56 -3.82
N LEU A 111 13.98 0.29 -4.79
CA LEU A 111 13.13 1.46 -4.70
C LEU A 111 11.87 1.24 -5.53
N THR A 112 10.67 1.48 -4.96
CA THR A 112 9.44 1.61 -5.74
C THR A 112 8.82 3.00 -5.53
N TYR A 113 8.34 3.61 -6.61
CA TYR A 113 7.80 4.96 -6.55
C TYR A 113 6.81 5.25 -7.70
N ASN A 114 5.57 5.56 -7.37
CA ASN A 114 4.66 6.20 -8.33
C ASN A 114 5.08 7.67 -8.49
N VAL A 115 5.59 8.02 -9.67
CA VAL A 115 6.25 9.31 -9.93
C VAL A 115 5.32 10.36 -10.52
N TYR A 116 4.04 10.04 -10.69
CA TYR A 116 3.02 10.95 -11.22
C TYR A 116 3.50 11.70 -12.47
N ASN A 117 4.00 10.97 -13.46
CA ASN A 117 4.59 11.49 -14.70
C ASN A 117 5.71 12.52 -14.47
N PHE A 118 6.49 12.38 -13.39
CA PHE A 118 7.54 13.31 -13.00
C PHE A 118 7.07 14.77 -12.81
N ARG A 119 5.76 14.97 -12.61
CA ARG A 119 5.23 16.27 -12.21
C ARG A 119 5.79 16.61 -10.84
N ASP A 120 6.34 17.81 -10.72
CA ASP A 120 6.85 18.27 -9.43
C ASP A 120 5.76 19.10 -8.74
N ASN A 121 5.07 18.51 -7.77
CA ASN A 121 4.00 19.17 -7.01
C ASN A 121 4.45 20.41 -6.25
N GLN A 122 5.77 20.63 -6.10
CA GLN A 122 6.33 21.82 -5.47
C GLN A 122 6.84 22.86 -6.48
N GLY A 123 6.57 22.64 -7.78
CA GLY A 123 7.01 23.49 -8.86
C GLY A 123 8.41 23.12 -9.39
N VAL A 124 8.60 23.32 -10.69
CA VAL A 124 9.89 23.07 -11.35
C VAL A 124 10.86 24.18 -10.97
N ASN A 125 11.97 23.85 -10.29
CA ASN A 125 13.09 24.76 -10.14
C ASN A 125 14.10 24.51 -11.26
N PRO A 126 14.32 25.47 -12.18
CA PRO A 126 15.25 25.33 -13.30
C PRO A 126 16.70 25.02 -12.86
N GLU A 127 17.11 25.45 -11.66
CA GLU A 127 18.45 25.24 -11.15
C GLU A 127 18.70 23.78 -10.69
N TRP A 128 17.68 23.13 -10.16
CA TRP A 128 17.82 21.81 -9.53
C TRP A 128 17.42 20.65 -10.46
N GLY A 129 16.78 20.96 -11.60
CA GLY A 129 16.24 19.96 -12.49
C GLY A 129 15.01 19.25 -11.90
N ASN A 130 14.85 17.97 -12.23
CA ASN A 130 13.76 17.16 -11.71
C ASN A 130 14.17 16.52 -10.35
N ARG A 131 13.41 16.80 -9.30
CA ARG A 131 13.70 16.32 -7.95
C ARG A 131 13.56 14.81 -7.80
N THR A 132 12.63 14.19 -8.53
CA THR A 132 12.46 12.73 -8.53
C THR A 132 13.71 12.04 -9.10
N LEU A 133 14.26 12.53 -10.22
CA LEU A 133 15.52 11.98 -10.77
C LEU A 133 16.68 12.17 -9.80
N SER A 134 16.79 13.34 -9.17
CA SER A 134 17.85 13.58 -8.16
C SER A 134 17.69 12.65 -6.96
N TYR A 135 16.47 12.39 -6.52
CA TYR A 135 16.22 11.45 -5.43
C TYR A 135 16.60 10.02 -5.80
N ILE A 136 16.19 9.53 -6.98
CA ILE A 136 16.57 8.20 -7.47
C ILE A 136 18.10 8.06 -7.50
N LEU A 137 18.81 9.06 -8.00
CA LEU A 137 20.27 9.06 -8.02
C LEU A 137 20.87 9.07 -6.61
N SER A 138 20.27 9.80 -5.67
CA SER A 138 20.78 9.91 -4.29
C SER A 138 20.53 8.65 -3.46
N THR A 139 19.49 7.87 -3.75
CA THR A 139 19.24 6.59 -3.06
C THR A 139 20.22 5.52 -3.48
N ASP A 140 20.75 5.63 -4.69
CA ASP A 140 21.64 4.64 -5.30
C ASP A 140 21.08 3.20 -5.25
N ALA A 141 19.77 3.04 -5.31
CA ALA A 141 19.12 1.74 -5.29
C ALA A 141 19.63 0.86 -6.44
N ASP A 142 19.72 -0.44 -6.21
CA ASP A 142 20.20 -1.38 -7.23
C ASP A 142 19.14 -1.67 -8.28
N ILE A 143 17.88 -1.70 -7.85
CA ILE A 143 16.68 -1.87 -8.68
C ILE A 143 15.69 -0.75 -8.35
N VAL A 144 15.14 -0.11 -9.38
CA VAL A 144 14.13 0.95 -9.25
C VAL A 144 12.91 0.57 -10.09
N CYS A 145 11.75 0.48 -9.46
CA CYS A 145 10.46 0.24 -10.09
C CYS A 145 9.62 1.52 -10.01
N LEU A 146 9.28 2.10 -11.16
CA LEU A 146 8.48 3.32 -11.23
C LEU A 146 7.10 2.99 -11.80
N GLN A 147 6.07 3.69 -11.30
CA GLN A 147 4.72 3.68 -11.81
C GLN A 147 4.35 5.08 -12.27
N GLU A 148 3.38 5.20 -13.16
CA GLU A 148 3.02 6.44 -13.86
C GLU A 148 4.25 7.15 -14.43
N SER A 149 5.15 6.38 -15.00
CA SER A 149 6.38 6.87 -15.61
C SER A 149 6.29 6.68 -17.12
N SER A 150 6.18 7.76 -17.86
CA SER A 150 6.52 7.74 -19.28
C SER A 150 8.03 7.50 -19.44
N ASN A 151 8.53 7.44 -20.67
CA ASN A 151 9.98 7.38 -20.86
C ASN A 151 10.66 8.60 -20.20
N LEU A 152 11.92 8.45 -19.81
CA LEU A 152 12.71 9.52 -19.17
C LEU A 152 13.14 10.64 -20.13
N ASN A 153 12.82 10.51 -21.43
CA ASN A 153 13.17 11.51 -22.45
C ASN A 153 12.46 12.84 -22.14
N GLY A 154 13.24 13.91 -22.04
CA GLY A 154 12.71 15.24 -21.73
C GLY A 154 12.47 15.51 -20.24
N VAL A 155 12.59 14.51 -19.35
CA VAL A 155 12.48 14.73 -17.91
C VAL A 155 13.76 15.34 -17.35
N GLY A 156 13.65 16.41 -16.59
CA GLY A 156 14.77 17.05 -15.91
C GLY A 156 15.87 17.56 -16.82
N LYS A 157 17.07 17.71 -16.28
CA LYS A 157 18.25 18.14 -17.02
C LYS A 157 18.91 16.97 -17.77
N LYS A 158 19.58 17.28 -18.89
CA LYS A 158 20.34 16.29 -19.64
C LYS A 158 21.36 15.56 -18.73
N ALA A 159 22.08 16.29 -17.90
CA ALA A 159 23.07 15.71 -16.98
C ALA A 159 22.44 14.69 -16.00
N GLN A 160 21.21 14.92 -15.51
CA GLN A 160 20.51 13.95 -14.66
C GLN A 160 20.17 12.67 -15.45
N ARG A 161 19.66 12.82 -16.68
CA ARG A 161 19.37 11.66 -17.54
C ARG A 161 20.63 10.88 -17.91
N ASP A 162 21.72 11.58 -18.23
CA ASP A 162 23.03 10.95 -18.50
C ASP A 162 23.52 10.18 -17.26
N SER A 163 23.33 10.73 -16.07
CA SER A 163 23.67 10.05 -14.81
C SER A 163 22.78 8.82 -14.56
N ILE A 164 21.46 8.91 -14.82
CA ILE A 164 20.56 7.75 -14.75
C ILE A 164 20.98 6.68 -15.75
N ASN A 165 21.28 7.08 -16.99
CA ASN A 165 21.69 6.15 -18.05
C ASN A 165 23.01 5.44 -17.73
N SER A 166 23.95 6.15 -17.12
CA SER A 166 25.22 5.58 -16.68
C SER A 166 25.07 4.66 -15.48
N ARG A 167 24.19 5.02 -14.52
CA ARG A 167 23.96 4.29 -13.28
C ARG A 167 23.17 3.00 -13.49
N TYR A 168 22.18 3.04 -14.38
CA TYR A 168 21.28 1.94 -14.68
C TYR A 168 21.42 1.51 -16.14
N PRO A 169 22.33 0.58 -16.45
CA PRO A 169 22.52 0.09 -17.83
C PRO A 169 21.29 -0.61 -18.39
N TYR A 170 20.49 -1.25 -17.53
CA TYR A 170 19.25 -1.94 -17.92
C TYR A 170 18.06 -1.05 -17.56
N ARG A 171 17.36 -0.56 -18.60
CA ARG A 171 16.20 0.32 -18.51
C ARG A 171 15.10 -0.22 -19.39
N LEU A 172 14.07 -0.80 -18.77
CA LEU A 172 12.95 -1.44 -19.44
C LEU A 172 11.69 -0.59 -19.23
N TYR A 173 11.12 -0.15 -20.34
CA TYR A 173 9.96 0.72 -20.36
C TYR A 173 8.77 -0.07 -20.90
N SER A 174 7.71 -0.18 -20.09
CA SER A 174 6.46 -0.75 -20.57
C SER A 174 5.85 0.15 -21.65
N ASN A 175 5.60 -0.41 -22.81
CA ASN A 175 4.95 0.31 -23.89
C ASN A 175 3.44 0.51 -23.68
N ARG A 176 2.87 -0.05 -22.60
CA ARG A 176 1.42 -0.15 -22.42
C ARG A 176 0.87 0.63 -21.25
N SER A 177 1.65 0.85 -20.20
CA SER A 177 1.04 1.17 -18.90
C SER A 177 1.82 2.11 -18.01
N GLY A 178 3.02 2.55 -18.43
CA GLY A 178 3.81 3.52 -17.70
C GLY A 178 4.58 2.96 -16.50
N GLU A 179 4.80 1.65 -16.43
CA GLU A 179 5.76 1.04 -15.51
C GLU A 179 7.15 1.04 -16.15
N VAL A 180 8.14 1.33 -15.32
CA VAL A 180 9.55 1.34 -15.70
C VAL A 180 10.37 0.56 -14.69
N LEU A 181 11.29 -0.25 -15.18
CA LEU A 181 12.39 -0.83 -14.41
C LEU A 181 13.69 -0.16 -14.79
N LEU A 182 14.45 0.31 -13.78
CA LEU A 182 15.85 0.69 -13.89
C LEU A 182 16.66 -0.29 -13.04
N SER A 183 17.68 -0.91 -13.60
CA SER A 183 18.49 -1.89 -12.89
C SER A 183 19.97 -1.71 -13.16
N LYS A 184 20.79 -1.89 -12.12
CA LYS A 184 22.24 -2.03 -12.23
C LYS A 184 22.63 -3.42 -12.73
N TYR A 185 21.74 -4.41 -12.51
CA TYR A 185 21.92 -5.82 -12.89
C TYR A 185 21.24 -6.12 -14.22
N HIS A 186 21.69 -7.20 -14.85
CA HIS A 186 21.06 -7.69 -16.08
C HIS A 186 19.58 -7.96 -15.85
N ALA A 187 18.74 -7.43 -16.71
CA ALA A 187 17.29 -7.56 -16.60
C ALA A 187 16.67 -7.77 -17.99
N THR A 188 15.69 -8.68 -18.06
CA THR A 188 14.91 -8.96 -19.27
C THR A 188 13.43 -8.88 -18.97
N GLU A 189 12.62 -8.37 -19.89
CA GLU A 189 11.18 -8.31 -19.74
C GLU A 189 10.59 -9.72 -19.93
N VAL A 190 9.68 -10.08 -19.02
CA VAL A 190 8.89 -11.31 -19.10
C VAL A 190 7.58 -10.99 -19.81
N ASP A 191 7.21 -11.81 -20.78
CA ASP A 191 5.90 -11.66 -21.43
C ASP A 191 4.79 -11.91 -20.40
N THR A 192 4.06 -10.85 -20.11
CA THR A 192 2.91 -10.89 -19.21
C THR A 192 1.64 -10.77 -20.03
N PRO A 193 0.71 -11.72 -19.89
CA PRO A 193 -0.58 -11.58 -20.55
C PRO A 193 -1.30 -10.34 -20.00
N HIS A 194 -1.88 -9.54 -20.89
CA HIS A 194 -2.58 -8.31 -20.54
C HIS A 194 -4.03 -8.35 -21.01
N PRO A 195 -4.96 -8.74 -20.16
CA PRO A 195 -6.38 -8.51 -20.43
C PRO A 195 -6.65 -7.00 -20.51
N ASP A 196 -7.59 -6.61 -21.33
CA ASP A 196 -8.05 -5.23 -21.37
C ASP A 196 -8.87 -4.90 -20.13
N TRP A 197 -8.22 -4.27 -19.15
CA TRP A 197 -8.87 -3.79 -17.93
C TRP A 197 -9.27 -2.31 -18.01
N GLY A 198 -8.99 -1.65 -19.15
CA GLY A 198 -9.19 -0.21 -19.32
C GLY A 198 -8.08 0.63 -18.68
N SER A 199 -7.67 0.38 -17.46
CA SER A 199 -6.50 0.98 -16.81
C SER A 199 -5.94 0.08 -15.71
N GLY A 200 -4.70 0.33 -15.31
CA GLY A 200 -3.96 -0.49 -14.37
C GLY A 200 -3.38 -1.75 -15.02
N SER A 201 -2.20 -2.12 -14.58
CA SER A 201 -1.43 -3.21 -15.16
C SER A 201 -0.37 -3.73 -14.22
N PHE A 202 0.40 -4.69 -14.70
CA PHE A 202 1.67 -5.07 -14.12
C PHE A 202 2.64 -5.50 -15.22
N CYS A 203 3.91 -5.34 -14.96
CA CYS A 203 5.00 -5.84 -15.78
C CYS A 203 5.89 -6.72 -14.94
N ALA A 204 6.51 -7.72 -15.55
CA ALA A 204 7.44 -8.60 -14.87
C ALA A 204 8.78 -8.61 -15.59
N TYR A 205 9.83 -8.77 -14.80
CA TYR A 205 11.21 -8.77 -15.28
C TYR A 205 11.98 -9.86 -14.54
N ASP A 206 12.76 -10.64 -15.27
CA ASP A 206 13.76 -11.53 -14.68
C ASP A 206 15.07 -10.75 -14.56
N VAL A 207 15.56 -10.63 -13.33
CA VAL A 207 16.75 -9.86 -12.97
C VAL A 207 17.77 -10.80 -12.34
N GLU A 208 19.02 -10.75 -12.80
CA GLU A 208 20.11 -11.53 -12.25
C GLU A 208 20.91 -10.71 -11.24
N VAL A 209 20.59 -10.87 -9.95
CA VAL A 209 21.23 -10.14 -8.85
C VAL A 209 22.31 -11.02 -8.24
N GLU A 210 23.59 -10.68 -8.45
CA GLU A 210 24.74 -11.39 -7.85
C GLU A 210 24.74 -12.91 -8.13
N GLY A 211 24.31 -13.30 -9.33
CA GLY A 211 24.24 -14.72 -9.74
C GLY A 211 22.96 -15.44 -9.30
N HIS A 212 22.02 -14.75 -8.67
CA HIS A 212 20.71 -15.25 -8.31
C HIS A 212 19.63 -14.65 -9.19
N GLU A 213 18.76 -15.51 -9.75
CA GLU A 213 17.62 -15.05 -10.53
C GLU A 213 16.46 -14.65 -9.60
N VAL A 214 15.87 -13.48 -9.86
CA VAL A 214 14.67 -12.99 -9.18
C VAL A 214 13.68 -12.42 -10.19
N THR A 215 12.43 -12.83 -10.12
CA THR A 215 11.35 -12.20 -10.89
C THR A 215 10.86 -10.97 -10.14
N VAL A 216 11.08 -9.79 -10.72
CA VAL A 216 10.58 -8.51 -10.20
C VAL A 216 9.28 -8.17 -10.93
N VAL A 217 8.18 -8.02 -10.17
CA VAL A 217 6.87 -7.65 -10.70
C VAL A 217 6.55 -6.23 -10.25
N ASN A 218 6.39 -5.33 -11.21
CA ASN A 218 6.03 -3.93 -10.99
C ASN A 218 4.55 -3.75 -11.31
N CYS A 219 3.75 -3.37 -10.30
CA CYS A 219 2.30 -3.27 -10.40
C CYS A 219 1.83 -1.82 -10.28
N HIS A 220 0.83 -1.47 -11.09
CA HIS A 220 0.00 -0.30 -10.88
C HIS A 220 -1.46 -0.73 -11.09
N LEU A 221 -2.18 -1.02 -10.00
CA LEU A 221 -3.55 -1.51 -10.08
C LEU A 221 -4.53 -0.36 -10.35
N GLN A 222 -5.78 -0.73 -10.70
CA GLN A 222 -6.84 0.22 -11.02
C GLN A 222 -6.98 1.32 -9.98
N SER A 223 -6.79 2.57 -10.39
CA SER A 223 -7.08 3.74 -9.56
C SER A 223 -8.59 3.94 -9.37
N ILE A 224 -8.97 4.76 -8.39
CA ILE A 224 -10.40 5.09 -8.16
C ILE A 224 -10.95 5.93 -9.31
N GLY A 225 -10.09 6.62 -10.08
CA GLY A 225 -10.49 7.50 -11.17
C GLY A 225 -11.25 8.74 -10.68
N LEU A 226 -10.81 9.31 -9.55
CA LEU A 226 -11.35 10.60 -9.08
C LEU A 226 -10.94 11.70 -10.05
N THR A 227 -11.92 12.46 -10.51
CA THR A 227 -11.69 13.67 -11.30
C THR A 227 -11.27 14.83 -10.39
N ASP A 228 -10.73 15.89 -10.98
CA ASP A 228 -10.39 17.09 -10.21
C ASP A 228 -11.64 17.68 -9.53
N ASP A 229 -12.80 17.62 -10.20
CA ASP A 229 -14.10 18.02 -9.62
C ASP A 229 -14.48 17.16 -8.40
N ASP A 230 -14.25 15.83 -8.44
CA ASP A 230 -14.49 14.94 -7.30
C ASP A 230 -13.57 15.30 -6.11
N LYS A 231 -12.31 15.59 -6.41
CA LYS A 231 -11.30 15.97 -5.40
C LYS A 231 -11.62 17.33 -4.79
N GLU A 232 -12.04 18.30 -5.61
CA GLU A 232 -12.44 19.63 -5.15
C GLU A 232 -13.69 19.57 -4.28
N LEU A 233 -14.72 18.85 -4.75
CA LEU A 233 -15.96 18.64 -4.01
C LEU A 233 -15.70 17.94 -2.65
N TYR A 234 -14.78 16.96 -2.60
CA TYR A 234 -14.37 16.35 -1.33
C TYR A 234 -13.64 17.34 -0.42
N ARG A 235 -12.75 18.18 -0.98
CA ARG A 235 -12.04 19.23 -0.25
C ARG A 235 -13.02 20.23 0.36
N GLU A 236 -13.98 20.71 -0.43
CA GLU A 236 -15.02 21.61 0.02
C GLU A 236 -15.83 21.04 1.20
N LEU A 237 -16.20 19.76 1.13
CA LEU A 237 -16.94 19.10 2.21
C LEU A 237 -16.13 18.88 3.48
N THR A 238 -14.81 18.76 3.37
CA THR A 238 -13.92 18.51 4.50
C THR A 238 -13.33 19.80 5.07
N ASP A 239 -13.51 20.93 4.38
CA ASP A 239 -13.04 22.24 4.86
C ASP A 239 -13.99 22.78 5.94
N LYS A 240 -13.45 23.07 7.12
CA LYS A 240 -14.23 23.51 8.29
C LYS A 240 -14.93 24.87 8.11
N GLU A 241 -14.52 25.63 7.08
CA GLU A 241 -15.09 26.94 6.77
C GLU A 241 -16.39 26.87 5.97
N LEU A 242 -16.68 25.77 5.31
CA LEU A 242 -17.90 25.56 4.55
C LEU A 242 -19.03 25.07 5.44
N ARG A 243 -19.90 26.02 5.82
CA ARG A 243 -21.09 25.78 6.63
C ARG A 243 -22.15 25.02 5.83
N ASN A 244 -22.50 23.81 6.29
CA ASN A 244 -23.67 23.01 5.90
C ASN A 244 -23.81 22.76 4.39
N PRO A 245 -23.09 21.74 3.83
CA PRO A 245 -23.35 21.30 2.47
C PRO A 245 -24.82 20.87 2.34
N SER A 246 -25.44 21.22 1.23
CA SER A 246 -26.81 20.81 0.95
C SER A 246 -26.92 19.29 0.87
N ARG A 247 -28.12 18.74 1.18
CA ARG A 247 -28.36 17.29 1.03
C ARG A 247 -28.09 16.79 -0.39
N SER A 248 -28.28 17.65 -1.42
CA SER A 248 -28.01 17.33 -2.82
C SER A 248 -26.52 17.21 -3.13
N GLU A 249 -25.67 18.07 -2.54
CA GLU A 249 -24.21 18.02 -2.69
C GLU A 249 -23.62 16.79 -1.99
N LEU A 250 -24.04 16.51 -0.74
CA LEU A 250 -23.68 15.28 -0.04
C LEU A 250 -24.10 14.02 -0.81
N SER A 251 -25.27 14.04 -1.46
CA SER A 251 -25.72 12.93 -2.28
C SER A 251 -24.90 12.74 -3.55
N LYS A 252 -24.47 13.83 -4.21
CA LYS A 252 -23.60 13.76 -5.41
C LYS A 252 -22.25 13.17 -5.07
N VAL A 253 -21.60 13.63 -4.00
CA VAL A 253 -20.32 13.07 -3.55
C VAL A 253 -20.45 11.61 -3.16
N LYS A 254 -21.42 11.29 -2.32
CA LYS A 254 -21.67 9.92 -1.87
C LYS A 254 -21.89 8.98 -3.04
N ASN A 255 -22.73 9.36 -3.99
CA ASN A 255 -23.06 8.52 -5.13
C ASN A 255 -21.91 8.47 -6.16
N GLY A 256 -21.19 9.56 -6.40
CA GLY A 256 -20.05 9.61 -7.31
C GLY A 256 -18.84 8.82 -6.75
N ILE A 257 -18.30 9.22 -5.62
CA ILE A 257 -17.07 8.64 -5.05
C ILE A 257 -17.28 7.19 -4.62
N VAL A 258 -18.38 6.89 -3.90
CA VAL A 258 -18.65 5.52 -3.43
C VAL A 258 -18.85 4.57 -4.62
N THR A 259 -19.57 4.98 -5.66
CA THR A 259 -19.77 4.15 -6.85
C THR A 259 -18.46 3.87 -7.57
N LYS A 260 -17.60 4.88 -7.73
CA LYS A 260 -16.25 4.72 -8.31
C LYS A 260 -15.38 3.79 -7.48
N LEU A 261 -15.38 3.93 -6.15
CA LEU A 261 -14.68 3.04 -5.23
C LEU A 261 -15.13 1.58 -5.37
N LEU A 262 -16.44 1.34 -5.37
CA LEU A 262 -16.99 -0.02 -5.50
C LEU A 262 -16.66 -0.66 -6.85
N ALA A 263 -16.64 0.12 -7.93
CA ALA A 263 -16.21 -0.34 -9.24
C ALA A 263 -14.71 -0.68 -9.24
N ALA A 264 -13.87 0.21 -8.71
CA ALA A 264 -12.43 0.01 -8.63
C ALA A 264 -12.07 -1.23 -7.79
N PHE A 265 -12.75 -1.49 -6.67
CA PHE A 265 -12.54 -2.71 -5.87
C PHE A 265 -12.78 -4.00 -6.67
N ARG A 266 -13.82 -4.04 -7.53
CA ARG A 266 -14.10 -5.21 -8.39
C ARG A 266 -13.01 -5.40 -9.44
N ILE A 267 -12.58 -4.33 -10.09
CA ILE A 267 -11.51 -4.39 -11.11
C ILE A 267 -10.21 -4.85 -10.45
N ARG A 268 -9.81 -4.23 -9.33
CA ARG A 268 -8.60 -4.64 -8.58
C ARG A 268 -8.66 -6.10 -8.13
N ALA A 269 -9.84 -6.60 -7.77
CA ALA A 269 -10.00 -8.01 -7.42
C ALA A 269 -9.74 -8.93 -8.61
N GLN A 270 -10.15 -8.54 -9.82
CA GLN A 270 -9.85 -9.28 -11.04
C GLN A 270 -8.35 -9.23 -11.35
N GLN A 271 -7.76 -8.04 -11.31
CA GLN A 271 -6.33 -7.84 -11.50
C GLN A 271 -5.50 -8.67 -10.51
N ALA A 272 -5.90 -8.68 -9.23
CA ALA A 272 -5.21 -9.44 -8.19
C ALA A 272 -5.27 -10.96 -8.42
N ARG A 273 -6.41 -11.50 -8.88
CA ARG A 273 -6.52 -12.92 -9.24
C ARG A 273 -5.59 -13.26 -10.40
N TYR A 274 -5.54 -12.38 -11.38
CA TYR A 274 -4.69 -12.57 -12.54
C TYR A 274 -3.19 -12.52 -12.21
N ILE A 275 -2.79 -11.57 -11.38
CA ILE A 275 -1.42 -11.51 -10.86
C ILE A 275 -1.09 -12.77 -10.07
N LYS A 276 -2.01 -13.26 -9.23
CA LYS A 276 -1.83 -14.51 -8.50
C LYS A 276 -1.63 -15.71 -9.44
N GLU A 277 -2.41 -15.81 -10.52
CA GLU A 277 -2.26 -16.85 -11.53
C GLU A 277 -0.89 -16.74 -12.22
N PHE A 278 -0.46 -15.55 -12.59
CA PHE A 278 0.87 -15.32 -13.14
C PHE A 278 1.96 -15.74 -12.14
N LEU A 279 1.87 -15.32 -10.87
CA LEU A 279 2.83 -15.66 -9.83
C LEU A 279 2.93 -17.19 -9.61
N ALA A 280 1.84 -17.92 -9.76
CA ALA A 280 1.83 -19.38 -9.64
C ALA A 280 2.67 -20.08 -10.75
N THR A 281 2.90 -19.42 -11.88
CA THR A 281 3.78 -19.91 -12.95
C THR A 281 5.26 -19.64 -12.67
N ARG A 282 5.58 -18.72 -11.75
CA ARG A 282 6.94 -18.33 -11.40
C ARG A 282 7.44 -19.14 -10.21
N LYS A 283 8.56 -19.83 -10.37
CA LYS A 283 9.21 -20.58 -9.29
C LYS A 283 10.39 -19.77 -8.75
N GLY A 284 10.76 -20.01 -7.49
CA GLY A 284 11.91 -19.35 -6.87
C GLY A 284 11.63 -17.95 -6.33
N ASN A 285 12.60 -17.08 -6.49
CA ASN A 285 12.60 -15.76 -5.89
C ASN A 285 11.69 -14.81 -6.66
N VAL A 286 10.81 -14.14 -5.94
CA VAL A 286 9.90 -13.15 -6.49
C VAL A 286 9.88 -11.92 -5.59
N ILE A 287 9.94 -10.74 -6.19
CA ILE A 287 9.68 -9.45 -5.54
C ILE A 287 8.55 -8.79 -6.31
N LEU A 288 7.48 -8.43 -5.62
CA LEU A 288 6.35 -7.73 -6.22
C LEU A 288 6.18 -6.39 -5.53
N VAL A 289 6.23 -5.32 -6.30
CA VAL A 289 6.17 -3.94 -5.80
C VAL A 289 5.22 -3.09 -6.61
N GLY A 290 4.87 -1.94 -6.08
CA GLY A 290 4.18 -0.89 -6.79
C GLY A 290 2.92 -0.40 -6.09
N ASP A 291 2.18 0.40 -6.84
CA ASP A 291 0.94 1.02 -6.39
C ASP A 291 -0.25 0.06 -6.58
N PHE A 292 -0.73 -0.47 -5.48
CA PHE A 292 -1.92 -1.33 -5.49
C PHE A 292 -3.22 -0.54 -5.56
N ASN A 293 -3.15 0.79 -5.39
CA ASN A 293 -4.34 1.64 -5.23
C ASN A 293 -5.32 1.13 -4.15
N ASP A 294 -4.82 0.24 -3.26
CA ASP A 294 -5.61 -0.41 -2.21
C ASP A 294 -4.81 -0.59 -0.92
N VAL A 295 -5.52 -0.61 0.20
CA VAL A 295 -4.91 -0.67 1.53
C VAL A 295 -4.40 -2.07 1.89
N PRO A 296 -3.42 -2.20 2.80
CA PRO A 296 -3.03 -3.49 3.35
C PRO A 296 -4.24 -4.18 4.01
N GLY A 297 -4.38 -5.46 3.73
CA GLY A 297 -5.50 -6.24 4.22
C GLY A 297 -6.73 -6.22 3.31
N SER A 298 -6.77 -5.42 2.24
CA SER A 298 -7.82 -5.48 1.20
C SER A 298 -7.85 -6.83 0.49
N TYR A 299 -8.91 -7.09 -0.26
CA TYR A 299 -9.04 -8.31 -1.04
C TYR A 299 -7.93 -8.45 -2.09
N ALA A 300 -7.59 -7.38 -2.78
CA ALA A 300 -6.51 -7.38 -3.77
C ALA A 300 -5.17 -7.73 -3.12
N TYR A 301 -4.80 -7.02 -2.03
CA TYR A 301 -3.59 -7.29 -1.28
C TYR A 301 -3.53 -8.75 -0.78
N ARG A 302 -4.61 -9.26 -0.18
CA ARG A 302 -4.66 -10.64 0.35
C ARG A 302 -4.58 -11.69 -0.74
N THR A 303 -5.24 -11.45 -1.87
CA THR A 303 -5.24 -12.37 -3.01
C THR A 303 -3.84 -12.52 -3.59
N ILE A 304 -3.12 -11.42 -3.80
CA ILE A 304 -1.74 -11.44 -4.28
C ILE A 304 -0.82 -12.08 -3.23
N LYS A 305 -0.92 -11.68 -1.97
CA LYS A 305 -0.10 -12.22 -0.87
C LYS A 305 -0.33 -13.71 -0.62
N SER A 306 -1.50 -14.26 -0.97
CA SER A 306 -1.85 -15.67 -0.71
C SER A 306 -0.96 -16.68 -1.44
N ASP A 307 -0.12 -16.24 -2.38
CA ASP A 307 0.87 -17.06 -3.07
C ASP A 307 2.20 -17.21 -2.29
N GLY A 308 2.14 -17.15 -0.98
CA GLY A 308 3.31 -17.31 -0.09
C GLY A 308 4.20 -16.07 0.04
N LEU A 309 3.76 -14.91 -0.48
CA LEU A 309 4.51 -13.67 -0.36
C LEU A 309 4.47 -13.12 1.07
N LYS A 310 5.62 -12.63 1.55
CA LYS A 310 5.77 -11.85 2.78
C LYS A 310 5.67 -10.36 2.43
N ASP A 311 5.21 -9.53 3.36
CA ASP A 311 5.18 -8.08 3.20
C ASP A 311 6.37 -7.46 3.92
N ALA A 312 7.28 -6.85 3.17
CA ALA A 312 8.50 -6.23 3.71
C ALA A 312 8.18 -5.17 4.78
N TYR A 313 7.10 -4.42 4.62
CA TYR A 313 6.69 -3.44 5.62
C TYR A 313 6.24 -4.12 6.91
N SER A 314 5.44 -5.18 6.81
CA SER A 314 4.98 -5.92 8.00
C SER A 314 6.13 -6.63 8.73
N GLU A 315 7.19 -7.05 8.01
CA GLU A 315 8.34 -7.75 8.59
C GLU A 315 9.36 -6.81 9.25
N CYS A 316 9.54 -5.58 8.74
CA CYS A 316 10.66 -4.72 9.14
C CYS A 316 10.27 -3.39 9.77
N ALA A 317 9.03 -2.90 9.55
CA ALA A 317 8.67 -1.56 9.96
C ALA A 317 8.06 -1.51 11.37
N PHE A 318 8.02 -0.30 11.92
CA PHE A 318 7.32 -0.01 13.18
C PHE A 318 6.23 1.03 12.96
N GLY A 319 5.01 0.69 13.39
CA GLY A 319 3.85 1.58 13.29
C GLY A 319 3.25 1.69 11.89
N PRO A 320 2.18 2.49 11.73
CA PRO A 320 1.54 2.73 10.46
C PRO A 320 2.36 3.70 9.58
N THR A 321 2.16 3.63 8.26
CA THR A 321 2.70 4.61 7.33
C THR A 321 1.69 5.03 6.30
N VAL A 322 2.00 6.13 5.61
CA VAL A 322 1.23 6.70 4.52
C VAL A 322 2.14 6.79 3.31
N THR A 323 1.74 6.19 2.20
CA THR A 323 2.47 6.32 0.93
C THR A 323 1.75 7.21 -0.08
N TYR A 324 0.44 7.34 0.01
CA TYR A 324 -0.37 8.29 -0.75
C TYR A 324 -0.80 9.48 0.11
N ASN A 325 -0.61 10.70 -0.38
CA ASN A 325 -0.83 11.95 0.36
C ASN A 325 -1.33 13.06 -0.58
N ASP A 326 -2.55 12.91 -1.08
CA ASP A 326 -3.21 13.96 -1.85
C ASP A 326 -4.62 14.23 -1.31
N ASN A 327 -5.05 15.48 -1.34
CA ASN A 327 -6.40 15.92 -0.96
C ASN A 327 -6.93 15.36 0.37
N ARG A 328 -6.08 15.28 1.40
CA ARG A 328 -6.40 14.71 2.74
C ARG A 328 -6.71 13.20 2.74
N PHE A 329 -6.42 12.49 1.66
CA PHE A 329 -6.40 11.04 1.64
C PHE A 329 -5.02 10.55 2.08
N TYR A 330 -4.95 9.84 3.19
CA TYR A 330 -3.70 9.37 3.79
C TYR A 330 -3.74 7.86 3.93
N PHE A 331 -3.19 7.16 2.94
CA PHE A 331 -3.20 5.69 2.89
C PHE A 331 -1.83 5.12 2.55
N ARG A 332 -1.56 3.92 3.05
CA ARG A 332 -0.49 3.08 2.50
C ARG A 332 -1.09 2.27 1.36
N ILE A 333 -0.83 2.62 0.13
CA ILE A 333 -1.32 1.90 -1.05
C ILE A 333 -0.19 1.35 -1.92
N ASP A 334 1.04 1.80 -1.69
CA ASP A 334 2.22 1.20 -2.28
C ASP A 334 2.69 0.04 -1.41
N GLN A 335 3.01 -1.08 -2.05
CA GLN A 335 3.35 -2.33 -1.38
C GLN A 335 4.70 -2.85 -1.87
N MET A 336 5.35 -3.66 -1.02
CA MET A 336 6.54 -4.42 -1.38
C MET A 336 6.42 -5.80 -0.77
N LEU A 337 6.17 -6.79 -1.62
CA LEU A 337 5.98 -8.18 -1.25
C LEU A 337 7.12 -9.01 -1.83
N TYR A 338 7.50 -10.11 -1.18
CA TYR A 338 8.58 -10.98 -1.64
C TYR A 338 8.41 -12.42 -1.18
N ARG A 339 9.06 -13.36 -1.86
CA ARG A 339 9.19 -14.76 -1.46
C ARG A 339 10.45 -15.39 -2.05
N GLY A 340 10.75 -16.60 -1.64
CA GLY A 340 11.94 -17.37 -2.03
C GLY A 340 13.04 -17.24 -0.99
N ASP A 341 14.28 -17.35 -1.45
CA ASP A 341 15.49 -17.27 -0.61
C ASP A 341 15.87 -15.79 -0.35
N LEU A 342 14.87 -15.03 0.07
CA LEU A 342 14.96 -13.59 0.33
C LEU A 342 14.42 -13.25 1.71
N GLU A 343 15.06 -12.30 2.38
CA GLU A 343 14.59 -11.68 3.62
C GLU A 343 14.64 -10.16 3.48
N ALA A 344 13.54 -9.48 3.80
CA ALA A 344 13.56 -8.04 3.94
C ALA A 344 14.19 -7.71 5.30
N VAL A 345 15.27 -6.92 5.29
CA VAL A 345 15.99 -6.54 6.52
C VAL A 345 15.77 -5.09 6.90
N ARG A 346 15.36 -4.27 5.95
CA ARG A 346 15.02 -2.87 6.19
C ARG A 346 14.03 -2.36 5.16
N ILE A 347 13.07 -1.56 5.59
CA ILE A 347 12.21 -0.79 4.71
C ILE A 347 12.01 0.62 5.26
N LYS A 348 12.03 1.60 4.38
CA LYS A 348 11.80 3.01 4.73
C LYS A 348 10.88 3.67 3.70
N ARG A 349 9.98 4.50 4.18
CA ARG A 349 9.32 5.49 3.34
C ARG A 349 10.25 6.69 3.20
N GLY A 350 10.45 7.16 1.97
CA GLY A 350 11.14 8.43 1.73
C GLY A 350 10.25 9.64 2.03
N ASP A 351 10.85 10.81 2.11
CA ASP A 351 10.15 12.06 2.45
C ASP A 351 10.03 13.02 1.25
N LEU A 352 10.38 12.55 0.05
CA LEU A 352 10.26 13.36 -1.17
C LEU A 352 8.77 13.62 -1.47
N ARG A 353 8.43 14.91 -1.72
CA ARG A 353 7.07 15.37 -2.03
C ARG A 353 6.94 15.91 -3.45
N SER A 354 7.58 15.31 -4.42
CA SER A 354 7.43 15.69 -5.83
C SER A 354 6.30 14.96 -6.55
N SER A 355 5.72 13.96 -5.92
CA SER A 355 4.51 13.23 -6.35
C SER A 355 3.45 13.30 -5.25
N ASP A 356 2.23 12.86 -5.54
CA ASP A 356 1.19 12.58 -4.57
C ASP A 356 1.44 11.28 -3.81
N HIS A 357 2.47 10.50 -4.20
CA HIS A 357 3.00 9.37 -3.46
C HIS A 357 4.34 9.69 -2.78
N TYR A 358 4.69 8.85 -1.81
CA TYR A 358 6.02 8.77 -1.21
C TYR A 358 6.72 7.50 -1.66
N PRO A 359 8.03 7.56 -1.99
CA PRO A 359 8.79 6.38 -2.36
C PRO A 359 8.93 5.39 -1.19
N LEU A 360 8.97 4.09 -1.51
CA LEU A 360 9.38 3.04 -0.58
C LEU A 360 10.73 2.49 -1.01
N PHE A 361 11.67 2.41 -0.06
CA PHE A 361 13.00 1.89 -0.24
C PHE A 361 13.23 0.72 0.71
N ALA A 362 13.66 -0.43 0.19
CA ALA A 362 13.99 -1.59 0.99
C ALA A 362 15.40 -2.12 0.72
N THR A 363 15.96 -2.75 1.75
CA THR A 363 17.14 -3.61 1.67
C THR A 363 16.68 -5.05 1.83
N LEU A 364 17.05 -5.89 0.90
CA LEU A 364 16.78 -7.31 0.85
C LEU A 364 18.10 -8.07 1.01
N LEU A 365 18.07 -9.20 1.71
CA LEU A 365 19.18 -10.08 1.98
C LEU A 365 18.93 -11.43 1.31
N TRP A 366 19.94 -11.99 0.67
CA TRP A 366 19.92 -13.39 0.22
C TRP A 366 20.04 -14.33 1.42
N ASP A 367 19.00 -15.15 1.68
CA ASP A 367 18.99 -16.16 2.72
C ASP A 367 19.66 -17.44 2.21
N THR A 368 20.97 -17.54 2.42
CA THR A 368 21.74 -18.71 1.99
C THR A 368 21.50 -19.96 2.85
N ALA A 369 20.88 -19.83 4.02
CA ALA A 369 20.60 -20.97 4.88
C ALA A 369 19.54 -21.92 4.27
N ALA A 370 18.66 -21.42 3.40
CA ALA A 370 17.68 -22.23 2.66
C ALA A 370 18.35 -23.06 1.56
N ALA A 371 19.41 -22.55 0.91
CA ALA A 371 20.12 -23.24 -0.18
C ALA A 371 20.89 -24.50 0.30
N ASP A 372 21.39 -24.50 1.52
CA ASP A 372 22.13 -25.62 2.10
C ASP A 372 21.23 -26.79 2.55
N THR A 373 19.95 -26.51 2.75
CA THR A 373 18.96 -27.56 3.16
C THR A 373 18.50 -28.42 1.98
N ILE A 374 18.61 -27.91 0.75
CA ILE A 374 18.22 -28.64 -0.48
C ILE A 374 19.36 -29.56 -1.00
N LYS A 375 20.60 -29.34 -0.53
CA LYS A 375 21.76 -30.15 -0.93
C LYS A 375 22.07 -31.32 0.02
N ARG A 376 21.25 -31.54 1.03
CA ARG A 376 21.30 -32.70 1.92
C ARG A 376 20.03 -33.55 1.71
#